data_95a9370e9516b007320e7c86672d47d8
#
_entry.id   95a9370e9516b007320e7c86672d47d8
#
_cell.length_a   1.000
_cell.length_b   1.000
_cell.length_c   1.000
_cell.angle_alpha   90.00
_cell.angle_beta   90.00
_cell.angle_gamma   90.00
#
_symmetry.space_group_name_H-M   'P 1'
#
loop_
_entity.id
_entity.type
_entity.pdbx_description
1 polymer ?
#
loop_
_entity_poly.entity_id
_entity_poly.type
_entity_poly.pdbx_seq_one_letter_code
_entity_poly.pdbx_strand_id
1 'polypeptide(L)'
;ESLKLAEAPLDTVERPSNIDLGIIAYGKLGSEELGYHSDLDIVFVFDESSESENTELSARRHYYRRLVQRLTHILTTRTSAGEVYEIDTRLRPSGNSGTVVTPLRVYAEYLKESAWTWEHQALVRAQLVVGHEHLQRQFRDIRRVILSQPRDNEKLHQDLGQMRQRMRDHHRSEHASIVDFDLKHD
;
A
#
# COMPACT_ATOMS: atom_id res chain seq x y z
N GLU A 1 -16.37 -6.66 -3.87
CA GLU A 1 -17.23 -7.52 -3.03
C GLU A 1 -16.73 -7.58 -1.58
N SER A 2 -15.45 -7.85 -1.33
CA SER A 2 -14.86 -7.88 0.01
C SER A 2 -15.02 -6.56 0.78
N LEU A 3 -14.98 -5.41 0.09
CA LEU A 3 -15.21 -4.11 0.72
C LEU A 3 -16.65 -3.99 1.26
N LYS A 4 -17.65 -4.45 0.50
CA LYS A 4 -19.07 -4.46 0.93
C LYS A 4 -19.27 -5.36 2.15
N LEU A 5 -18.63 -6.53 2.19
CA LEU A 5 -18.66 -7.44 3.33
C LEU A 5 -17.98 -6.82 4.57
N ALA A 6 -16.90 -6.05 4.36
CA ALA A 6 -16.20 -5.36 5.45
C ALA A 6 -17.03 -4.22 6.05
N GLU A 7 -17.92 -3.60 5.28
CA GLU A 7 -18.81 -2.54 5.77
C GLU A 7 -19.99 -3.06 6.61
N ALA A 8 -20.51 -4.27 6.31
CA ALA A 8 -21.79 -4.76 6.79
C ALA A 8 -22.05 -4.73 8.32
N PRO A 9 -21.10 -4.88 9.24
CA PRO A 9 -21.33 -4.79 10.69
C PRO A 9 -20.38 -3.84 11.43
N LEU A 10 -20.29 -2.59 10.99
CA LEU A 10 -19.62 -1.52 11.75
C LEU A 10 -20.63 -0.74 12.61
N ASP A 11 -21.63 -1.44 13.17
CA ASP A 11 -22.79 -0.89 13.87
C ASP A 11 -22.48 0.04 15.05
N THR A 12 -21.23 0.08 15.50
CA THR A 12 -20.78 0.93 16.62
C THR A 12 -20.04 2.20 16.19
N VAL A 13 -19.84 2.41 14.88
CA VAL A 13 -19.13 3.57 14.35
C VAL A 13 -20.00 4.25 13.30
N GLU A 14 -20.23 5.55 13.48
CA GLU A 14 -21.01 6.34 12.55
C GLU A 14 -20.40 6.27 11.13
N ARG A 15 -21.17 5.80 10.17
CA ARG A 15 -20.76 5.65 8.78
C ARG A 15 -20.73 7.02 8.11
N PRO A 16 -19.61 7.43 7.49
CA PRO A 16 -19.60 8.65 6.69
C PRO A 16 -20.60 8.61 5.55
N SER A 17 -21.19 9.76 5.20
CA SER A 17 -22.13 9.88 4.08
C SER A 17 -21.50 9.45 2.74
N ASN A 18 -20.21 9.73 2.55
CA ASN A 18 -19.40 9.28 1.42
C ASN A 18 -18.21 8.46 1.90
N ILE A 19 -17.98 7.30 1.28
CA ILE A 19 -16.81 6.48 1.52
C ILE A 19 -15.82 6.70 0.38
N ASP A 20 -14.82 7.54 0.63
CA ASP A 20 -13.73 7.86 -0.31
C ASP A 20 -12.45 7.11 0.05
N LEU A 21 -12.56 5.78 0.29
CA LEU A 21 -11.43 4.90 0.50
C LEU A 21 -10.81 4.50 -0.84
N GLY A 22 -9.49 4.56 -0.91
CA GLY A 22 -8.70 4.07 -2.04
C GLY A 22 -7.74 2.96 -1.62
N ILE A 23 -7.47 2.05 -2.55
CA ILE A 23 -6.42 1.03 -2.41
C ILE A 23 -5.41 1.24 -3.53
N ILE A 24 -4.18 1.56 -3.13
CA ILE A 24 -3.03 1.62 -4.03
C ILE A 24 -2.41 0.22 -4.04
N ALA A 25 -2.35 -0.40 -5.20
CA ALA A 25 -1.67 -1.67 -5.43
C ALA A 25 -0.25 -1.41 -5.94
N TYR A 26 0.69 -2.19 -5.46
CA TYR A 26 2.09 -2.17 -5.83
C TYR A 26 2.53 -3.51 -6.45
N GLY A 27 3.79 -3.60 -6.83
CA GLY A 27 4.41 -4.83 -7.26
C GLY A 27 3.65 -5.53 -8.40
N LYS A 28 3.43 -6.83 -8.25
CA LYS A 28 2.73 -7.65 -9.25
C LYS A 28 1.24 -7.30 -9.39
N LEU A 29 0.59 -6.93 -8.30
CA LEU A 29 -0.81 -6.49 -8.34
C LEU A 29 -0.93 -5.15 -9.09
N GLY A 30 -0.04 -4.19 -8.81
CA GLY A 30 -0.05 -2.87 -9.46
C GLY A 30 0.28 -2.92 -10.95
N SER A 31 1.02 -3.92 -11.42
CA SER A 31 1.33 -4.14 -12.85
C SER A 31 0.44 -5.17 -13.54
N GLU A 32 -0.62 -5.65 -12.86
CA GLU A 32 -1.56 -6.66 -13.40
C GLU A 32 -0.89 -8.00 -13.74
N GLU A 33 0.18 -8.36 -13.01
CA GLU A 33 0.97 -9.58 -13.19
C GLU A 33 0.81 -10.54 -11.99
N LEU A 34 -0.33 -10.49 -11.30
CA LEU A 34 -0.59 -11.29 -10.11
C LEU A 34 -0.65 -12.78 -10.46
N GLY A 35 0.22 -13.57 -9.83
CA GLY A 35 0.24 -15.02 -9.94
C GLY A 35 -0.29 -15.73 -8.70
N TYR A 36 -0.41 -17.05 -8.77
CA TYR A 36 -0.72 -17.87 -7.61
C TYR A 36 0.38 -17.70 -6.54
N HIS A 37 -0.03 -17.62 -5.27
CA HIS A 37 0.87 -17.40 -4.12
C HIS A 37 1.65 -16.05 -4.13
N SER A 38 1.20 -15.08 -4.93
CA SER A 38 1.77 -13.74 -4.86
C SER A 38 1.16 -12.97 -3.70
N ASP A 39 1.99 -12.21 -2.98
CA ASP A 39 1.54 -11.29 -1.95
C ASP A 39 0.78 -10.11 -2.57
N LEU A 40 -0.14 -9.55 -1.84
CA LEU A 40 -0.81 -8.29 -2.17
C LEU A 40 -0.07 -7.13 -1.50
N ASP A 41 0.82 -6.49 -2.24
CA ASP A 41 1.46 -5.25 -1.80
C ASP A 41 0.45 -4.10 -1.95
N ILE A 42 -0.14 -3.64 -0.86
CA ILE A 42 -1.21 -2.62 -0.89
C ILE A 42 -1.04 -1.54 0.17
N VAL A 43 -1.50 -0.34 -0.18
CA VAL A 43 -1.59 0.80 0.74
C VAL A 43 -3.00 1.37 0.71
N PHE A 44 -3.57 1.60 1.89
CA PHE A 44 -4.90 2.19 2.03
C PHE A 44 -4.80 3.70 2.19
N VAL A 45 -5.55 4.42 1.37
CA VAL A 45 -5.64 5.89 1.41
C VAL A 45 -7.09 6.34 1.40
N PHE A 46 -7.34 7.58 1.80
CA PHE A 46 -8.67 8.19 1.68
C PHE A 46 -8.56 9.68 1.35
N ASP A 47 -9.62 10.26 0.80
CA ASP A 47 -9.69 11.68 0.51
C ASP A 47 -10.16 12.48 1.73
N GLU A 48 -9.44 13.55 2.07
CA GLU A 48 -9.80 14.54 3.11
C GLU A 48 -10.50 15.78 2.52
N SER A 49 -10.56 15.93 1.20
CA SER A 49 -10.95 17.20 0.55
C SER A 49 -12.40 17.61 0.75
N SER A 50 -13.25 16.73 1.25
CA SER A 50 -14.69 16.99 1.48
C SER A 50 -15.00 17.53 2.89
N GLU A 51 -14.03 17.97 3.68
CA GLU A 51 -14.22 18.22 5.11
C GLU A 51 -14.04 19.67 5.54
N SER A 52 -15.03 20.12 6.33
CA SER A 52 -15.05 21.46 6.95
C SER A 52 -14.81 21.48 8.45
N GLU A 53 -14.78 20.35 9.17
CA GLU A 53 -14.61 20.34 10.62
C GLU A 53 -13.69 19.21 11.14
N ASN A 54 -12.80 19.54 12.09
CA ASN A 54 -11.82 18.62 12.69
C ASN A 54 -12.45 17.41 13.41
N THR A 55 -13.67 17.52 13.89
CA THR A 55 -14.38 16.45 14.61
C THR A 55 -14.82 15.34 13.67
N GLU A 56 -15.34 15.68 12.50
CA GLU A 56 -15.73 14.71 11.48
C GLU A 56 -14.52 13.96 10.92
N LEU A 57 -13.39 14.65 10.76
CA LEU A 57 -12.15 14.05 10.29
C LEU A 57 -11.66 12.93 11.24
N SER A 58 -11.74 13.15 12.55
CA SER A 58 -11.35 12.15 13.55
C SER A 58 -12.27 10.93 13.51
N ALA A 59 -13.59 11.12 13.39
CA ALA A 59 -14.56 10.04 13.26
C ALA A 59 -14.33 9.23 11.97
N ARG A 60 -14.09 9.90 10.85
CA ARG A 60 -13.79 9.24 9.55
C ARG A 60 -12.49 8.43 9.60
N ARG A 61 -11.41 8.96 10.18
CA ARG A 61 -10.16 8.22 10.37
C ARG A 61 -10.39 6.96 11.21
N HIS A 62 -11.20 7.06 12.27
CA HIS A 62 -11.56 5.91 13.09
C HIS A 62 -12.37 4.87 12.31
N TYR A 63 -13.36 5.30 11.52
CA TYR A 63 -14.16 4.44 10.65
C TYR A 63 -13.29 3.71 9.63
N TYR A 64 -12.46 4.44 8.86
CA TYR A 64 -11.59 3.82 7.85
C TYR A 64 -10.57 2.85 8.46
N ARG A 65 -10.02 3.17 9.63
CA ARG A 65 -9.13 2.24 10.33
C ARG A 65 -9.82 0.90 10.63
N ARG A 66 -11.04 0.94 11.16
CA ARG A 66 -11.81 -0.28 11.45
C ARG A 66 -12.21 -1.03 10.18
N LEU A 67 -12.61 -0.30 9.15
CA LEU A 67 -12.95 -0.86 7.85
C LEU A 67 -11.76 -1.60 7.24
N VAL A 68 -10.58 -0.98 7.24
CA VAL A 68 -9.34 -1.58 6.71
C VAL A 68 -8.92 -2.80 7.53
N GLN A 69 -8.97 -2.73 8.85
CA GLN A 69 -8.66 -3.88 9.72
C GLN A 69 -9.57 -5.07 9.40
N ARG A 70 -10.87 -4.82 9.24
CA ARG A 70 -11.82 -5.86 8.89
C ARG A 70 -11.62 -6.39 7.47
N LEU A 71 -11.36 -5.51 6.49
CA LEU A 71 -11.06 -5.91 5.12
C LEU A 71 -9.82 -6.81 5.08
N THR A 72 -8.76 -6.43 5.78
CA THR A 72 -7.53 -7.22 5.91
C THR A 72 -7.85 -8.59 6.51
N HIS A 73 -8.62 -8.63 7.60
CA HIS A 73 -9.03 -9.90 8.22
C HIS A 73 -9.80 -10.80 7.25
N ILE A 74 -10.76 -10.25 6.48
CA ILE A 74 -11.53 -11.03 5.49
C ILE A 74 -10.61 -11.62 4.41
N LEU A 75 -9.66 -10.82 3.91
CA LEU A 75 -8.77 -11.23 2.83
C LEU A 75 -7.73 -12.26 3.28
N THR A 76 -7.29 -12.22 4.56
CA THR A 76 -6.29 -13.14 5.12
C THR A 76 -6.91 -14.34 5.83
N THR A 77 -8.24 -14.42 5.93
CA THR A 77 -8.90 -15.54 6.61
C THR A 77 -8.75 -16.82 5.79
N ARG A 78 -8.20 -17.84 6.42
CA ARG A 78 -8.13 -19.18 5.83
C ARG A 78 -9.54 -19.77 5.68
N THR A 79 -9.84 -20.23 4.49
CA THR A 79 -11.08 -20.94 4.17
C THR A 79 -10.83 -22.43 4.05
N SER A 80 -11.89 -23.24 3.94
CA SER A 80 -11.75 -24.67 3.63
C SER A 80 -11.05 -24.94 2.29
N ALA A 81 -11.01 -23.94 1.39
CA ALA A 81 -10.30 -24.00 0.11
C ALA A 81 -8.83 -23.54 0.20
N GLY A 82 -8.35 -23.15 1.39
CA GLY A 82 -7.01 -22.67 1.64
C GLY A 82 -6.94 -21.17 1.95
N GLU A 83 -5.73 -20.65 2.00
CA GLU A 83 -5.41 -19.22 2.14
C GLU A 83 -5.41 -18.57 0.75
N VAL A 84 -6.03 -17.40 0.63
CA VAL A 84 -6.19 -16.78 -0.69
C VAL A 84 -4.96 -15.95 -1.05
N TYR A 85 -4.56 -15.01 -0.16
CA TYR A 85 -3.41 -14.12 -0.37
C TYR A 85 -2.81 -13.68 0.96
N GLU A 86 -1.48 -13.49 1.00
CA GLU A 86 -0.85 -12.68 2.02
C GLU A 86 -0.97 -11.19 1.68
N ILE A 87 -1.12 -10.35 2.70
CA ILE A 87 -1.23 -8.91 2.53
C ILE A 87 -0.01 -8.23 3.12
N ASP A 88 0.74 -7.51 2.27
CA ASP A 88 1.84 -6.65 2.69
C ASP A 88 1.43 -5.17 2.61
N THR A 89 1.44 -4.51 3.75
CA THR A 89 1.13 -3.07 3.85
C THR A 89 2.35 -2.22 4.23
N ARG A 90 3.57 -2.76 4.17
CA ARG A 90 4.80 -2.08 4.62
C ARG A 90 5.18 -0.87 3.78
N LEU A 91 4.65 -0.74 2.56
CA LEU A 91 4.83 0.44 1.68
C LEU A 91 4.03 1.68 2.12
N ARG A 92 3.26 1.59 3.22
CA ARG A 92 2.59 2.77 3.80
C ARG A 92 3.58 3.70 4.51
N PRO A 93 3.29 5.01 4.66
CA PRO A 93 4.13 5.94 5.39
C PRO A 93 4.55 5.41 6.75
N SER A 94 5.85 5.46 7.05
CA SER A 94 6.47 4.92 8.27
C SER A 94 6.37 3.39 8.43
N GLY A 95 6.03 2.66 7.38
CA GLY A 95 5.99 1.20 7.39
C GLY A 95 5.09 0.65 8.51
N ASN A 96 5.59 -0.35 9.25
CA ASN A 96 4.81 -0.98 10.33
C ASN A 96 4.48 -0.07 11.50
N SER A 97 5.21 1.03 11.69
CA SER A 97 4.95 2.03 12.74
C SER A 97 3.87 3.04 12.35
N GLY A 98 3.53 3.12 11.06
CA GLY A 98 2.55 4.06 10.54
C GLY A 98 1.10 3.58 10.69
N THR A 99 0.17 4.51 10.43
CA THR A 99 -1.26 4.20 10.41
C THR A 99 -1.61 3.25 9.26
N VAL A 100 -2.55 2.34 9.47
CA VAL A 100 -2.97 1.36 8.44
C VAL A 100 -3.71 2.00 7.27
N VAL A 101 -4.25 3.20 7.47
CA VAL A 101 -4.88 4.01 6.42
C VAL A 101 -4.43 5.46 6.58
N THR A 102 -4.13 6.13 5.48
CA THR A 102 -3.51 7.47 5.47
C THR A 102 -4.28 8.39 4.52
N PRO A 103 -4.51 9.66 4.87
CA PRO A 103 -5.01 10.63 3.91
C PRO A 103 -4.10 10.72 2.68
N LEU A 104 -4.69 10.79 1.47
CA LEU A 104 -3.91 10.82 0.23
C LEU A 104 -2.94 12.02 0.19
N ARG A 105 -3.32 13.16 0.77
CA ARG A 105 -2.46 14.33 0.90
C ARG A 105 -1.21 14.03 1.75
N VAL A 106 -1.41 13.43 2.93
CA VAL A 106 -0.29 13.06 3.84
C VAL A 106 0.61 12.01 3.18
N TYR A 107 0.02 11.07 2.44
CA TYR A 107 0.78 10.11 1.66
C TYR A 107 1.65 10.79 0.58
N ALA A 108 1.11 11.79 -0.13
CA ALA A 108 1.85 12.57 -1.12
C ALA A 108 3.01 13.37 -0.50
N GLU A 109 2.78 13.99 0.64
CA GLU A 109 3.82 14.71 1.41
C GLU A 109 4.94 13.74 1.84
N TYR A 110 4.58 12.59 2.36
CA TYR A 110 5.55 11.55 2.71
C TYR A 110 6.40 11.12 1.51
N LEU A 111 5.78 10.83 0.36
CA LEU A 111 6.52 10.46 -0.86
C LEU A 111 7.47 11.56 -1.32
N LYS A 112 7.11 12.82 -1.12
CA LYS A 112 7.93 13.98 -1.54
C LYS A 112 9.12 14.22 -0.62
N GLU A 113 8.94 14.08 0.70
CA GLU A 113 9.86 14.60 1.70
C GLU A 113 10.64 13.52 2.45
N SER A 114 10.06 12.33 2.62
CA SER A 114 10.56 11.33 3.57
C SER A 114 10.78 9.95 2.98
N ALA A 115 10.19 9.66 1.81
CA ALA A 115 10.27 8.34 1.21
C ALA A 115 11.69 8.02 0.71
N TRP A 116 12.10 6.77 0.89
CA TRP A 116 13.36 6.27 0.41
C TRP A 116 13.35 6.04 -1.11
N THR A 117 14.52 5.99 -1.71
CA THR A 117 14.69 5.72 -3.16
C THR A 117 13.97 4.46 -3.62
N TRP A 118 13.98 3.40 -2.81
CA TRP A 118 13.32 2.14 -3.14
C TRP A 118 11.78 2.23 -3.11
N GLU A 119 11.20 3.10 -2.27
CA GLU A 119 9.75 3.36 -2.27
C GLU A 119 9.33 4.09 -3.54
N HIS A 120 10.16 5.02 -4.01
CA HIS A 120 9.94 5.65 -5.32
C HIS A 120 10.10 4.64 -6.47
N GLN A 121 11.00 3.66 -6.37
CA GLN A 121 11.10 2.59 -7.35
C GLN A 121 9.84 1.72 -7.35
N ALA A 122 9.34 1.35 -6.16
CA ALA A 122 8.08 0.62 -6.03
C ALA A 122 6.90 1.38 -6.64
N LEU A 123 6.88 2.72 -6.51
CA LEU A 123 5.84 3.59 -7.07
C LEU A 123 5.74 3.52 -8.61
N VAL A 124 6.80 3.09 -9.32
CA VAL A 124 6.77 2.92 -10.79
C VAL A 124 5.68 1.93 -11.22
N ARG A 125 5.42 0.91 -10.43
CA ARG A 125 4.41 -0.13 -10.70
C ARG A 125 3.10 0.10 -9.93
N ALA A 126 2.98 1.22 -9.21
CA ALA A 126 1.82 1.49 -8.37
C ALA A 126 0.62 1.99 -9.17
N GLN A 127 -0.57 1.48 -8.83
CA GLN A 127 -1.85 1.94 -9.36
C GLN A 127 -2.89 2.03 -8.25
N LEU A 128 -3.80 3.01 -8.31
CA LEU A 128 -4.96 3.03 -7.44
C LEU A 128 -6.06 2.17 -8.08
N VAL A 129 -6.20 0.94 -7.57
CA VAL A 129 -7.08 -0.10 -8.15
C VAL A 129 -8.50 -0.07 -7.59
N VAL A 130 -8.68 0.52 -6.42
CA VAL A 130 -9.99 0.77 -5.80
C VAL A 130 -10.06 2.23 -5.39
N GLY A 131 -11.22 2.86 -5.59
CA GLY A 131 -11.48 4.25 -5.24
C GLY A 131 -12.25 4.98 -6.32
N HIS A 132 -12.86 6.11 -5.95
CA HIS A 132 -13.57 6.96 -6.89
C HIS A 132 -12.62 7.57 -7.94
N GLU A 133 -13.17 7.95 -9.07
CA GLU A 133 -12.37 8.46 -10.22
C GLU A 133 -11.52 9.70 -9.85
N HIS A 134 -12.04 10.60 -8.98
CA HIS A 134 -11.28 11.76 -8.54
C HIS A 134 -10.02 11.35 -7.76
N LEU A 135 -10.13 10.35 -6.86
CA LEU A 135 -9.01 9.84 -6.08
C LEU A 135 -7.98 9.15 -6.98
N GLN A 136 -8.44 8.42 -8.01
CA GLN A 136 -7.57 7.83 -9.03
C GLN A 136 -6.81 8.90 -9.82
N ARG A 137 -7.47 10.01 -10.19
CA ARG A 137 -6.82 11.12 -10.88
C ARG A 137 -5.78 11.79 -9.99
N GLN A 138 -6.13 12.11 -8.75
CA GLN A 138 -5.20 12.70 -7.78
C GLN A 138 -3.96 11.82 -7.58
N PHE A 139 -4.14 10.50 -7.40
CA PHE A 139 -3.02 9.57 -7.25
C PHE A 139 -2.14 9.52 -8.51
N ARG A 140 -2.71 9.49 -9.70
CA ARG A 140 -1.93 9.53 -10.96
C ARG A 140 -1.10 10.80 -11.07
N ASP A 141 -1.64 11.95 -10.66
CA ASP A 141 -0.91 13.23 -10.68
C ASP A 141 0.22 13.25 -9.66
N ILE A 142 -0.02 12.77 -8.43
CA ILE A 142 1.01 12.61 -7.40
C ILE A 142 2.14 11.71 -7.93
N ARG A 143 1.80 10.52 -8.43
CA ARG A 143 2.76 9.56 -8.98
C ARG A 143 3.59 10.18 -10.11
N ARG A 144 2.96 10.87 -11.04
CA ARG A 144 3.64 11.56 -12.14
C ARG A 144 4.62 12.62 -11.61
N VAL A 145 4.19 13.48 -10.70
CA VAL A 145 5.05 14.53 -10.12
C VAL A 145 6.25 13.93 -9.41
N ILE A 146 6.06 12.91 -8.58
CA ILE A 146 7.15 12.26 -7.83
C ILE A 146 8.15 11.57 -8.78
N LEU A 147 7.65 10.82 -9.77
CA LEU A 147 8.52 10.05 -10.67
C LEU A 147 9.25 10.93 -11.70
N SER A 148 8.73 12.12 -12.03
CA SER A 148 9.37 13.05 -12.96
C SER A 148 10.40 13.99 -12.30
N GLN A 149 10.60 13.90 -10.97
CA GLN A 149 11.62 14.72 -10.30
C GLN A 149 13.03 14.34 -10.77
N PRO A 150 13.89 15.32 -11.11
CA PRO A 150 15.29 15.07 -11.42
C PRO A 150 15.98 14.37 -10.25
N ARG A 151 16.81 13.39 -10.54
CA ARG A 151 17.56 12.61 -9.54
C ARG A 151 19.03 12.60 -9.91
N ASP A 152 19.85 12.54 -8.88
CA ASP A 152 21.26 12.24 -9.02
C ASP A 152 21.41 10.75 -9.40
N ASN A 153 21.92 10.50 -10.60
CA ASN A 153 22.07 9.15 -11.12
C ASN A 153 23.09 8.31 -10.33
N GLU A 154 24.16 8.92 -9.84
CA GLU A 154 25.19 8.19 -9.07
C GLU A 154 24.63 7.76 -7.72
N LYS A 155 23.95 8.68 -7.02
CA LYS A 155 23.27 8.38 -5.77
C LYS A 155 22.19 7.32 -5.95
N LEU A 156 21.39 7.42 -7.02
CA LEU A 156 20.37 6.44 -7.34
C LEU A 156 20.94 5.03 -7.52
N HIS A 157 22.05 4.89 -8.29
CA HIS A 157 22.72 3.60 -8.47
C HIS A 157 23.29 3.04 -7.16
N GLN A 158 23.88 3.89 -6.33
CA GLN A 158 24.41 3.48 -5.03
C GLN A 158 23.29 2.98 -4.10
N ASP A 159 22.21 3.74 -3.97
CA ASP A 159 21.06 3.39 -3.10
C ASP A 159 20.43 2.05 -3.54
N LEU A 160 20.21 1.88 -4.84
CA LEU A 160 19.65 0.65 -5.40
C LEU A 160 20.59 -0.55 -5.26
N GLY A 161 21.90 -0.32 -5.44
CA GLY A 161 22.92 -1.35 -5.26
C GLY A 161 22.99 -1.85 -3.81
N GLN A 162 22.98 -0.92 -2.85
CA GLN A 162 22.96 -1.26 -1.42
C GLN A 162 21.69 -2.01 -1.02
N MET A 163 20.54 -1.59 -1.53
CA MET A 163 19.28 -2.26 -1.27
C MET A 163 19.30 -3.70 -1.79
N ARG A 164 19.70 -3.91 -3.06
CA ARG A 164 19.83 -5.27 -3.65
C ARG A 164 20.77 -6.16 -2.83
N GLN A 165 21.89 -5.59 -2.34
CA GLN A 165 22.82 -6.34 -1.51
C GLN A 165 22.15 -6.76 -0.18
N ARG A 166 21.46 -5.84 0.51
CA ARG A 166 20.74 -6.15 1.76
C ARG A 166 19.68 -7.23 1.57
N MET A 167 18.93 -7.17 0.46
CA MET A 167 17.93 -8.21 0.14
C MET A 167 18.58 -9.57 -0.04
N ARG A 168 19.68 -9.67 -0.81
CA ARG A 168 20.44 -10.91 -0.99
C ARG A 168 21.00 -11.46 0.31
N ASP A 169 21.54 -10.59 1.16
CA ASP A 169 22.11 -11.01 2.45
C ASP A 169 21.02 -11.53 3.39
N HIS A 170 19.84 -10.93 3.36
CA HIS A 170 18.68 -11.39 4.15
C HIS A 170 18.23 -12.78 3.69
N HIS A 171 18.03 -12.98 2.38
CA HIS A 171 17.66 -14.29 1.83
C HIS A 171 18.69 -15.37 2.14
N ARG A 172 20.00 -15.07 2.04
CA ARG A 172 21.05 -16.03 2.40
C ARG A 172 21.01 -16.44 3.87
N SER A 173 20.63 -15.55 4.78
CA SER A 173 20.52 -15.86 6.21
C SER A 173 19.30 -16.73 6.55
N GLU A 174 18.23 -16.61 5.79
CA GLU A 174 16.99 -17.39 6.00
C GLU A 174 17.09 -18.81 5.37
N HIS A 175 17.82 -18.96 4.28
CA HIS A 175 17.91 -20.21 3.52
C HIS A 175 19.28 -20.92 3.60
N ALA A 176 20.07 -20.66 4.62
CA ALA A 176 21.42 -21.21 4.78
C ALA A 176 21.52 -22.76 4.79
N SER A 177 20.40 -23.50 4.73
CA SER A 177 20.38 -24.96 4.78
C SER A 177 19.75 -25.64 3.55
N ILE A 178 19.24 -24.93 2.57
CA ILE A 178 18.58 -25.49 1.38
C ILE A 178 19.09 -24.77 0.13
N VAL A 179 19.55 -25.52 -0.88
CA VAL A 179 19.79 -24.98 -2.23
C VAL A 179 18.44 -24.74 -2.87
N ASP A 180 17.90 -23.56 -2.68
CA ASP A 180 16.63 -23.16 -3.28
C ASP A 180 16.93 -22.20 -4.43
N PHE A 181 16.46 -22.54 -5.64
CA PHE A 181 16.54 -21.64 -6.79
C PHE A 181 15.42 -20.61 -6.70
N ASP A 182 15.72 -19.44 -6.14
CA ASP A 182 14.77 -18.35 -6.10
C ASP A 182 14.76 -17.60 -7.45
N LEU A 183 13.90 -18.04 -8.36
CA LEU A 183 13.70 -17.42 -9.69
C LEU A 183 13.24 -15.95 -9.63
N LYS A 184 12.97 -15.42 -8.45
CA LYS A 184 12.56 -14.01 -8.25
C LYS A 184 13.78 -13.09 -8.10
N HIS A 185 14.93 -13.61 -7.74
CA HIS A 185 16.13 -12.84 -7.36
C HIS A 185 17.42 -13.23 -8.09
N ASP A 186 17.40 -14.30 -8.90
CA ASP A 186 18.45 -14.64 -9.85
C ASP A 186 18.21 -13.92 -11.18
#